data_42b06cf5cad74a7f5201825d7e20cbfe
#
_entry.id   42b06cf5cad74a7f5201825d7e20cbfe
#
_cell.length_a   1.000
_cell.length_b   1.000
_cell.length_c   1.000
_cell.angle_alpha   90.00
_cell.angle_beta   90.00
_cell.angle_gamma   90.00
#
_symmetry.space_group_name_H-M   'P 1'
#
loop_
_entity.id
_entity.type
_entity.pdbx_description
1 polymer ?
#
loop_
_entity_poly.entity_id
_entity_poly.type
_entity_poly.pdbx_seq_one_letter_code
_entity_poly.pdbx_strand_id
1 'polypeptide(L)'
;MEEIDKEWLEDVYNVDTGNLYKCTYPADLNYIGDNQEAYKNIMNNPETRAYDLSTNETEDNYSRLVDLIGILNLPVNANYPTYISTILNVESVLKSFAIDVATGNWDDYFYNKNNYYLYDNPATGRFEYFTFDTDNTFGVDWVNRDWAQRN
;
A
#
# COMPACT_ATOMS: atom_id res chain seq x y z
N MET A 1 -10.99 -15.53 1.09
CA MET A 1 -9.88 -14.54 1.27
C MET A 1 -9.97 -14.08 2.71
N GLU A 2 -8.88 -14.05 3.45
CA GLU A 2 -8.85 -13.55 4.81
C GLU A 2 -9.10 -12.03 4.79
N GLU A 3 -9.99 -11.56 5.66
CA GLU A 3 -10.23 -10.12 5.79
C GLU A 3 -9.10 -9.50 6.60
N ILE A 4 -8.54 -8.40 6.10
CA ILE A 4 -7.47 -7.68 6.77
C ILE A 4 -8.10 -6.54 7.55
N ASP A 5 -8.24 -6.77 8.84
CA ASP A 5 -8.92 -5.90 9.80
C ASP A 5 -8.13 -5.76 11.11
N LYS A 6 -8.74 -5.21 12.15
CA LYS A 6 -8.11 -5.06 13.46
C LYS A 6 -7.72 -6.37 14.11
N GLU A 7 -8.57 -7.42 14.00
CA GLU A 7 -8.28 -8.74 14.57
C GLU A 7 -7.05 -9.35 13.89
N TRP A 8 -6.98 -9.26 12.56
CA TRP A 8 -5.80 -9.69 11.80
C TRP A 8 -4.53 -8.91 12.20
N LEU A 9 -4.65 -7.59 12.39
CA LEU A 9 -3.50 -6.76 12.82
C LEU A 9 -3.00 -7.14 14.22
N GLU A 10 -3.91 -7.40 15.16
CA GLU A 10 -3.55 -7.84 16.50
C GLU A 10 -2.88 -9.22 16.47
N ASP A 11 -3.38 -10.15 15.66
CA ASP A 11 -2.81 -11.49 15.52
C ASP A 11 -1.40 -11.47 14.93
N VAL A 12 -1.16 -10.60 13.93
CA VAL A 12 0.11 -10.55 13.19
C VAL A 12 1.14 -9.64 13.85
N TYR A 13 0.71 -8.48 14.36
CA TYR A 13 1.61 -7.44 14.86
C TYR A 13 1.54 -7.22 16.37
N ASN A 14 0.59 -7.85 17.09
CA ASN A 14 0.25 -7.58 18.50
C ASN A 14 -0.14 -6.13 18.76
N VAL A 15 -0.66 -5.43 17.75
CA VAL A 15 -1.11 -4.04 17.84
C VAL A 15 -2.03 -3.70 16.67
N ASP A 16 -3.22 -3.16 16.98
CA ASP A 16 -4.26 -2.83 16.01
C ASP A 16 -4.61 -1.34 15.96
N THR A 17 -3.90 -0.52 16.75
CA THR A 17 -4.25 0.90 16.96
C THR A 17 -3.75 1.84 15.87
N GLY A 18 -2.94 1.33 14.94
CA GLY A 18 -2.43 2.11 13.81
C GLY A 18 -3.44 2.29 12.68
N ASN A 19 -3.14 3.20 11.79
CA ASN A 19 -3.92 3.42 10.58
C ASN A 19 -3.66 2.32 9.56
N LEU A 20 -4.70 1.62 9.15
CA LEU A 20 -4.68 0.66 8.04
C LEU A 20 -5.32 1.31 6.82
N TYR A 21 -4.57 1.44 5.75
CA TYR A 21 -5.05 1.96 4.48
C TYR A 21 -5.21 0.82 3.47
N LYS A 22 -6.42 0.63 2.97
CA LYS A 22 -6.68 -0.18 1.78
C LYS A 22 -6.40 0.67 0.55
N CYS A 23 -5.42 0.26 -0.23
CA CYS A 23 -4.93 1.03 -1.37
C CYS A 23 -5.44 0.42 -2.67
N THR A 24 -6.29 1.18 -3.37
CA THR A 24 -6.88 0.79 -4.64
C THR A 24 -6.54 1.81 -5.72
N TYR A 25 -6.69 1.45 -7.00
CA TYR A 25 -6.38 2.36 -8.11
C TYR A 25 -7.05 3.74 -7.92
N PRO A 26 -6.33 4.85 -8.05
CA PRO A 26 -4.93 5.03 -8.45
C PRO A 26 -3.99 5.34 -7.26
N ALA A 27 -3.84 4.45 -6.30
CA ALA A 27 -2.95 4.63 -5.15
C ALA A 27 -1.47 4.53 -5.58
N ASP A 28 -0.96 5.55 -6.23
CA ASP A 28 0.33 5.57 -6.92
C ASP A 28 1.52 6.04 -6.07
N LEU A 29 1.26 6.49 -4.82
CA LEU A 29 2.23 7.04 -3.88
C LEU A 29 3.02 8.25 -4.44
N ASN A 30 2.47 8.96 -5.43
CA ASN A 30 3.06 10.20 -5.94
C ASN A 30 2.84 11.35 -4.95
N TYR A 31 3.88 12.16 -4.76
CA TYR A 31 3.78 13.34 -3.92
C TYR A 31 3.02 14.47 -4.62
N ILE A 32 1.91 14.89 -4.02
CA ILE A 32 1.03 15.96 -4.52
C ILE A 32 0.92 17.14 -3.55
N GLY A 33 1.82 17.19 -2.55
CA GLY A 33 1.92 18.26 -1.57
C GLY A 33 1.67 17.79 -0.13
N ASP A 34 1.83 18.69 0.84
CA ASP A 34 1.73 18.37 2.26
C ASP A 34 0.29 18.37 2.81
N ASN A 35 -0.69 18.75 1.97
CA ASN A 35 -2.07 18.79 2.39
C ASN A 35 -2.71 17.41 2.32
N GLN A 36 -3.00 16.82 3.48
CA GLN A 36 -3.63 15.49 3.57
C GLN A 36 -4.98 15.39 2.84
N GLU A 37 -5.74 16.48 2.72
CA GLU A 37 -7.03 16.49 2.02
C GLU A 37 -6.88 16.21 0.52
N ALA A 38 -5.71 16.51 -0.07
CA ALA A 38 -5.45 16.17 -1.46
C ALA A 38 -5.41 14.65 -1.68
N TYR A 39 -4.88 13.89 -0.72
CA TYR A 39 -4.80 12.42 -0.79
C TYR A 39 -6.15 11.74 -0.54
N LYS A 40 -7.01 12.34 0.29
CA LYS A 40 -8.38 11.87 0.51
C LYS A 40 -9.25 12.02 -0.74
N ASN A 41 -8.96 13.01 -1.58
CA ASN A 41 -9.82 13.42 -2.70
C ASN A 41 -9.22 13.09 -4.08
N ILE A 42 -8.24 12.20 -4.18
CA ILE A 42 -7.63 11.81 -5.47
C ILE A 42 -8.70 11.34 -6.48
N MET A 43 -9.66 10.56 -6.01
CA MET A 43 -10.74 10.02 -6.86
C MET A 43 -11.78 11.06 -7.26
N ASN A 44 -11.74 12.26 -6.70
CA ASN A 44 -12.76 13.29 -6.84
C ASN A 44 -14.19 12.75 -6.58
N ASN A 45 -14.30 11.78 -5.69
CA ASN A 45 -15.52 11.13 -5.26
C ASN A 45 -15.47 10.94 -3.73
N PRO A 46 -16.38 11.53 -2.96
CA PRO A 46 -16.35 11.46 -1.50
C PRO A 46 -16.65 10.06 -0.93
N GLU A 47 -17.25 9.18 -1.75
CA GLU A 47 -17.61 7.82 -1.34
C GLU A 47 -16.51 6.78 -1.60
N THR A 48 -15.46 7.17 -2.34
CA THR A 48 -14.35 6.27 -2.70
C THR A 48 -13.04 6.99 -2.56
N ARG A 49 -12.07 6.32 -1.94
CA ARG A 49 -10.72 6.85 -1.76
C ARG A 49 -9.68 5.89 -2.31
N ALA A 50 -8.64 6.43 -2.95
CA ALA A 50 -7.51 5.62 -3.40
C ALA A 50 -6.74 5.01 -2.21
N TYR A 51 -6.67 5.76 -1.10
CA TYR A 51 -6.13 5.32 0.19
C TYR A 51 -7.27 5.32 1.20
N ASP A 52 -8.02 4.24 1.29
CA ASP A 52 -9.19 4.16 2.15
C ASP A 52 -8.82 3.63 3.54
N LEU A 53 -9.23 4.37 4.59
CA LEU A 53 -8.98 3.94 5.97
C LEU A 53 -9.92 2.80 6.34
N SER A 54 -9.35 1.66 6.73
CA SER A 54 -10.06 0.51 7.29
C SER A 54 -10.03 0.49 8.82
N THR A 55 -9.26 1.39 9.43
CA THR A 55 -9.20 1.62 10.89
C THR A 55 -9.16 3.13 11.14
N ASN A 56 -9.53 3.58 12.35
CA ASN A 56 -9.46 4.99 12.76
C ASN A 56 -10.16 5.97 11.79
N GLU A 57 -11.27 5.52 11.19
CA GLU A 57 -12.03 6.28 10.18
C GLU A 57 -12.62 7.58 10.75
N THR A 58 -12.88 7.62 12.06
CA THR A 58 -13.44 8.82 12.73
C THR A 58 -12.41 9.93 12.84
N GLU A 59 -11.17 9.59 13.15
CA GLU A 59 -10.04 10.52 13.23
C GLU A 59 -9.64 11.02 11.87
N ASP A 60 -9.81 10.18 10.85
CA ASP A 60 -9.58 10.47 9.43
C ASP A 60 -8.27 11.24 9.17
N ASN A 61 -7.19 10.83 9.86
CA ASN A 61 -5.90 11.51 9.86
C ASN A 61 -4.91 10.83 8.91
N TYR A 62 -4.51 11.54 7.86
CA TYR A 62 -3.59 11.08 6.83
C TYR A 62 -2.18 11.65 6.94
N SER A 63 -1.85 12.38 8.02
CA SER A 63 -0.56 13.08 8.14
C SER A 63 0.62 12.11 7.97
N ARG A 64 0.58 10.93 8.59
CA ARG A 64 1.64 9.93 8.47
C ARG A 64 1.75 9.33 7.07
N LEU A 65 0.64 9.18 6.35
CA LEU A 65 0.67 8.77 4.94
C LEU A 65 1.36 9.83 4.07
N VAL A 66 1.08 11.11 4.33
CA VAL A 66 1.74 12.24 3.64
C VAL A 66 3.25 12.22 3.91
N ASP A 67 3.67 11.99 5.16
CA ASP A 67 5.08 11.85 5.52
C ASP A 67 5.75 10.69 4.76
N LEU A 68 5.11 9.52 4.71
CA LEU A 68 5.61 8.38 3.94
C LEU A 68 5.79 8.73 2.48
N ILE A 69 4.75 9.28 1.85
CA ILE A 69 4.78 9.65 0.43
C ILE A 69 5.84 10.72 0.17
N GLY A 70 5.98 11.71 1.06
CA GLY A 70 7.02 12.72 0.98
C GLY A 70 8.43 12.11 0.96
N ILE A 71 8.70 11.16 1.86
CA ILE A 71 10.00 10.48 1.93
C ILE A 71 10.23 9.58 0.71
N LEU A 72 9.21 8.85 0.24
CA LEU A 72 9.31 8.01 -0.96
C LEU A 72 9.68 8.81 -2.22
N ASN A 73 9.29 10.08 -2.28
CA ASN A 73 9.54 10.95 -3.43
C ASN A 73 10.77 11.86 -3.27
N LEU A 74 11.59 11.68 -2.24
CA LEU A 74 12.86 12.38 -2.11
C LEU A 74 13.83 11.99 -3.25
N PRO A 75 14.75 12.88 -3.64
CA PRO A 75 15.79 12.56 -4.60
C PRO A 75 16.63 11.36 -4.15
N VAL A 76 16.79 10.37 -5.03
CA VAL A 76 17.60 9.18 -4.75
C VAL A 76 19.08 9.58 -4.69
N ASN A 77 19.68 9.41 -3.52
CA ASN A 77 21.09 9.67 -3.24
C ASN A 77 21.61 8.67 -2.19
N ALA A 78 22.85 8.81 -1.76
CA ALA A 78 23.49 7.90 -0.80
C ALA A 78 22.74 7.80 0.56
N ASN A 79 21.98 8.81 0.94
CA ASN A 79 21.21 8.85 2.19
C ASN A 79 19.79 8.31 2.05
N TYR A 80 19.30 8.14 0.83
CA TYR A 80 17.91 7.69 0.58
C TYR A 80 17.55 6.38 1.27
N PRO A 81 18.41 5.33 1.28
CA PRO A 81 18.12 4.11 2.01
C PRO A 81 17.92 4.33 3.51
N THR A 82 18.66 5.28 4.09
CA THR A 82 18.49 5.65 5.50
C THR A 82 17.16 6.34 5.74
N TYR A 83 16.78 7.30 4.90
CA TYR A 83 15.52 8.02 5.05
C TYR A 83 14.31 7.09 4.91
N ILE A 84 14.27 6.27 3.88
CA ILE A 84 13.14 5.36 3.66
C ILE A 84 13.00 4.34 4.79
N SER A 85 14.11 3.83 5.34
CA SER A 85 14.08 2.85 6.44
C SER A 85 13.59 3.42 7.78
N THR A 86 13.51 4.75 7.93
CA THR A 86 12.95 5.36 9.14
C THR A 86 11.42 5.32 9.17
N ILE A 87 10.78 5.23 8.01
CA ILE A 87 9.32 5.33 7.90
C ILE A 87 8.66 4.10 7.29
N LEU A 88 9.42 3.26 6.59
CA LEU A 88 8.92 2.09 5.88
C LEU A 88 9.69 0.83 6.28
N ASN A 89 8.99 -0.27 6.51
CA ASN A 89 9.62 -1.57 6.60
C ASN A 89 9.96 -2.06 5.19
N VAL A 90 11.17 -1.70 4.73
CA VAL A 90 11.65 -2.02 3.37
C VAL A 90 11.68 -3.52 3.12
N GLU A 91 11.93 -4.32 4.17
CA GLU A 91 11.94 -5.79 4.04
C GLU A 91 10.56 -6.34 3.69
N SER A 92 9.48 -5.83 4.30
CA SER A 92 8.11 -6.25 3.98
C SER A 92 7.77 -5.93 2.52
N VAL A 93 8.11 -4.72 2.07
CA VAL A 93 7.92 -4.31 0.66
C VAL A 93 8.64 -5.24 -0.30
N LEU A 94 9.93 -5.49 -0.07
CA LEU A 94 10.74 -6.32 -0.97
C LEU A 94 10.24 -7.77 -1.02
N LYS A 95 9.76 -8.31 0.09
CA LYS A 95 9.16 -9.64 0.15
C LYS A 95 7.87 -9.71 -0.67
N SER A 96 6.96 -8.74 -0.49
CA SER A 96 5.72 -8.66 -1.25
C SER A 96 6.00 -8.53 -2.75
N PHE A 97 6.88 -7.61 -3.13
CA PHE A 97 7.28 -7.42 -4.52
C PHE A 97 7.91 -8.67 -5.15
N ALA A 98 8.74 -9.39 -4.39
CA ALA A 98 9.33 -10.63 -4.89
C ALA A 98 8.26 -11.71 -5.15
N ILE A 99 7.22 -11.78 -4.31
CA ILE A 99 6.10 -12.69 -4.50
C ILE A 99 5.27 -12.27 -5.72
N ASP A 100 4.91 -10.98 -5.85
CA ASP A 100 4.14 -10.46 -6.98
C ASP A 100 4.83 -10.75 -8.31
N VAL A 101 6.15 -10.50 -8.39
CA VAL A 101 6.94 -10.81 -9.58
C VAL A 101 7.02 -12.32 -9.84
N ALA A 102 7.25 -13.14 -8.81
CA ALA A 102 7.37 -14.59 -8.96
C ALA A 102 6.05 -15.26 -9.38
N THR A 103 4.91 -14.71 -8.98
CA THR A 103 3.58 -15.21 -9.31
C THR A 103 2.99 -14.57 -10.56
N GLY A 104 3.65 -13.53 -11.10
CA GLY A 104 3.15 -12.77 -12.24
C GLY A 104 1.87 -12.00 -11.90
N ASN A 105 1.76 -11.52 -10.66
CA ASN A 105 0.67 -10.63 -10.26
C ASN A 105 0.78 -9.32 -11.03
N TRP A 106 -0.18 -9.04 -11.88
CA TRP A 106 -0.17 -7.81 -12.68
C TRP A 106 -1.11 -6.74 -12.13
N ASP A 107 -2.05 -7.12 -11.24
CA ASP A 107 -2.99 -6.19 -10.62
C ASP A 107 -2.49 -5.73 -9.24
N ASP A 108 -1.21 -5.41 -9.19
CA ASP A 108 -0.47 -4.98 -8.01
C ASP A 108 -0.08 -3.49 -8.07
N TYR A 109 0.77 -3.08 -7.13
CA TYR A 109 1.33 -1.73 -7.10
C TYR A 109 2.17 -1.41 -8.34
N PHE A 110 2.98 -2.37 -8.86
CA PHE A 110 3.91 -2.09 -9.95
C PHE A 110 3.20 -1.70 -11.24
N TYR A 111 2.18 -2.45 -11.61
CA TYR A 111 1.51 -2.25 -12.88
C TYR A 111 0.29 -1.34 -12.73
N ASN A 112 -0.62 -1.68 -11.83
CA ASN A 112 -1.95 -1.07 -11.78
C ASN A 112 -2.14 -0.10 -10.61
N LYS A 113 -1.16 0.07 -9.71
CA LYS A 113 -1.26 0.93 -8.51
C LYS A 113 -2.46 0.56 -7.65
N ASN A 114 -2.63 -0.73 -7.38
CA ASN A 114 -3.82 -1.34 -6.82
C ASN A 114 -3.46 -2.47 -5.85
N ASN A 115 -4.45 -2.96 -5.13
CA ASN A 115 -4.43 -4.22 -4.37
C ASN A 115 -3.29 -4.35 -3.35
N TYR A 116 -3.06 -3.31 -2.56
CA TYR A 116 -2.13 -3.38 -1.44
C TYR A 116 -2.66 -2.68 -0.21
N TYR A 117 -2.12 -3.03 0.94
CA TYR A 117 -2.35 -2.33 2.21
C TYR A 117 -1.08 -1.65 2.68
N LEU A 118 -1.29 -0.52 3.37
CA LEU A 118 -0.29 0.15 4.18
C LEU A 118 -0.77 0.21 5.62
N TYR A 119 0.01 -0.31 6.55
CA TYR A 119 -0.29 -0.22 7.97
C TYR A 119 0.76 0.63 8.68
N ASP A 120 0.36 1.78 9.22
CA ASP A 120 1.22 2.61 10.08
C ASP A 120 1.34 1.95 11.45
N ASN A 121 2.32 1.07 11.59
CA ASN A 121 2.50 0.23 12.78
C ASN A 121 3.04 1.05 13.94
N PRO A 122 2.26 1.32 15.01
CA PRO A 122 2.71 2.17 16.11
C PRO A 122 3.79 1.51 16.98
N ALA A 123 3.92 0.19 16.97
CA ALA A 123 4.97 -0.51 17.71
C ALA A 123 6.36 -0.28 17.11
N THR A 124 6.46 -0.06 15.79
CA THR A 124 7.73 0.16 15.09
C THR A 124 7.92 1.59 14.62
N GLY A 125 6.85 2.38 14.56
CA GLY A 125 6.81 3.73 13.97
C GLY A 125 7.00 3.73 12.46
N ARG A 126 6.86 2.57 11.79
CA ARG A 126 7.05 2.38 10.36
C ARG A 126 5.82 1.80 9.70
N PHE A 127 5.65 2.12 8.43
CA PHE A 127 4.66 1.47 7.62
C PHE A 127 5.07 0.05 7.26
N GLU A 128 4.13 -0.88 7.39
CA GLU A 128 4.17 -2.22 6.82
C GLU A 128 3.43 -2.21 5.48
N TYR A 129 3.90 -3.00 4.54
CA TYR A 129 3.29 -3.16 3.22
C TYR A 129 2.96 -4.63 2.98
N PHE A 130 1.78 -4.90 2.46
CA PHE A 130 1.41 -6.25 2.04
C PHE A 130 0.36 -6.21 0.91
N THR A 131 0.50 -7.14 -0.01
CA THR A 131 -0.41 -7.31 -1.15
C THR A 131 -1.67 -8.04 -0.70
N PHE A 132 -2.81 -7.69 -1.28
CA PHE A 132 -4.05 -8.45 -1.17
C PHE A 132 -4.64 -8.67 -2.58
N ASP A 133 -5.69 -9.53 -2.67
CA ASP A 133 -6.40 -9.82 -3.92
C ASP A 133 -5.46 -10.29 -5.04
N THR A 134 -4.90 -11.47 -4.83
CA THR A 134 -3.92 -12.06 -5.75
C THR A 134 -4.57 -12.99 -6.78
N ASP A 135 -5.83 -12.74 -7.16
CA ASP A 135 -6.58 -13.56 -8.11
C ASP A 135 -6.08 -13.42 -9.56
N ASN A 136 -5.37 -12.32 -9.84
CA ASN A 136 -4.76 -12.02 -11.12
C ASN A 136 -3.29 -12.49 -11.21
N THR A 137 -3.00 -13.70 -10.72
CA THR A 137 -1.67 -14.33 -10.71
C THR A 137 -1.61 -15.53 -11.68
N PHE A 138 -0.40 -16.06 -11.90
CA PHE A 138 -0.16 -17.28 -12.69
C PHE A 138 -0.75 -17.25 -14.10
N GLY A 139 -0.81 -16.07 -14.72
CA GLY A 139 -1.28 -15.91 -16.09
C GLY A 139 -2.78 -15.66 -16.25
N VAL A 140 -3.51 -15.46 -15.17
CA VAL A 140 -4.94 -15.09 -15.21
C VAL A 140 -5.09 -13.60 -15.51
N ASP A 141 -6.07 -13.22 -16.33
CA ASP A 141 -6.48 -11.83 -16.54
C ASP A 141 -8.00 -11.69 -16.72
N TRP A 142 -8.49 -10.44 -16.75
CA TRP A 142 -9.94 -10.13 -16.86
C TRP A 142 -10.61 -10.64 -18.12
N VAL A 143 -9.86 -11.00 -19.16
CA VAL A 143 -10.40 -11.48 -20.44
C VAL A 143 -10.15 -12.96 -20.63
N ASN A 144 -9.85 -13.70 -19.58
CA ASN A 144 -9.49 -15.12 -19.62
C ASN A 144 -8.32 -15.41 -20.56
N ARG A 145 -7.38 -14.47 -20.69
CA ARG A 145 -6.17 -14.68 -21.46
C ARG A 145 -5.10 -15.25 -20.56
N ASP A 146 -4.52 -16.34 -20.98
CA ASP A 146 -3.35 -16.91 -20.36
C ASP A 146 -2.13 -16.02 -20.63
N TRP A 147 -1.66 -15.31 -19.61
CA TRP A 147 -0.47 -14.47 -19.68
C TRP A 147 0.78 -15.27 -20.02
N ALA A 148 0.84 -16.55 -19.65
CA ALA A 148 1.93 -17.44 -20.01
C ALA A 148 2.08 -17.65 -21.52
N GLN A 149 1.03 -17.35 -22.29
CA GLN A 149 1.03 -17.42 -23.76
C GLN A 149 1.35 -16.07 -24.44
N ARG A 150 1.59 -15.02 -23.66
CA ARG A 150 2.02 -13.72 -24.18
C ARG A 150 3.54 -13.71 -24.30
N ASN A 151 4.07 -14.23 -25.39
CA ASN A 151 5.45 -14.07 -25.81
C ASN A 151 5.60 -12.86 -26.71
#